data_c03f7a722decc7d4629dc89d5171de67
#
_entry.id   c03f7a722decc7d4629dc89d5171de67
#
_cell.length_a   1.000
_cell.length_b   1.000
_cell.length_c   1.000
_cell.angle_alpha   90.00
_cell.angle_beta   90.00
_cell.angle_gamma   90.00
#
_symmetry.space_group_name_H-M   'P 1'
#
loop_
_entity.id
_entity.type
_entity.pdbx_description
1 polymer ?
#
loop_
_entity_poly.entity_id
_entity_poly.type
_entity_poly.pdbx_seq_one_letter_code
_entity_poly.pdbx_strand_id
1 'polypeptide(L)'
;AASDVYKRQYQWNIDAIRTLKQIEAENRLARPKEQTVLSKFVGWGGLSQAFDENNAAWSKEYAELKELLSDEEYSAARATVNNAFYTSPEIATCINSALVQFGFKGGNVLEPSMGIGNFFGSMPAPMQQSRLYGVELDSISGRIAKQLYQNANISITGFENTTYPDNFFDVVMGNVPFGDYKIFDPKYNKYNFRIHDYFLAKALDQARPGGMVAVITTKGTLDKSNPTIRKYLAERAELVGAIRLPNTAFKDNAGTEVTADILFLQKRERKIDIE
;
A
#
# COMPACT_ATOMS: atom_id res chain seq x y z
N ALA A 1 7.01 24.86 -13.11
CA ALA A 1 5.62 24.64 -12.68
C ALA A 1 5.30 23.16 -12.51
N ALA A 2 4.12 22.64 -12.95
CA ALA A 2 3.75 21.21 -12.76
C ALA A 2 4.73 20.25 -13.45
N SER A 3 5.22 20.57 -14.65
CA SER A 3 6.21 19.77 -15.37
C SER A 3 7.50 19.53 -14.57
N ASP A 4 7.95 20.50 -13.78
CA ASP A 4 9.20 20.40 -13.02
C ASP A 4 9.04 19.47 -11.81
N VAL A 5 7.83 19.40 -11.23
CA VAL A 5 7.52 18.47 -10.14
C VAL A 5 7.61 17.03 -10.63
N TYR A 6 6.97 16.71 -11.77
CA TYR A 6 7.00 15.35 -12.33
C TYR A 6 8.40 14.93 -12.77
N LYS A 7 9.20 15.82 -13.38
CA LYS A 7 10.59 15.54 -13.72
C LYS A 7 11.43 15.25 -12.48
N ARG A 8 11.21 15.98 -11.39
CA ARG A 8 11.87 15.73 -10.11
C ARG A 8 11.46 14.40 -9.48
N GLN A 9 10.18 14.06 -9.50
CA GLN A 9 9.68 12.76 -9.01
C GLN A 9 10.26 11.61 -9.83
N TYR A 10 10.31 11.75 -11.15
CA TYR A 10 10.98 10.80 -12.03
C TYR A 10 12.45 10.61 -11.63
N GLN A 11 13.20 11.70 -11.44
CA GLN A 11 14.60 11.62 -11.04
C GLN A 11 14.78 10.91 -9.69
N TRP A 12 13.91 11.16 -8.71
CA TRP A 12 13.93 10.43 -7.44
C TRP A 12 13.75 8.92 -7.63
N ASN A 13 12.86 8.52 -8.51
CA ASN A 13 12.65 7.10 -8.82
C ASN A 13 13.90 6.49 -9.48
N ILE A 14 14.50 7.18 -10.43
CA ILE A 14 15.72 6.71 -11.11
C ILE A 14 16.89 6.58 -10.13
N ASP A 15 17.11 7.58 -9.28
CA ASP A 15 18.18 7.57 -8.28
C ASP A 15 17.99 6.42 -7.28
N ALA A 16 16.74 6.19 -6.85
CA ALA A 16 16.40 5.07 -5.96
C ALA A 16 16.65 3.71 -6.63
N ILE A 17 16.24 3.53 -7.88
CA ILE A 17 16.43 2.28 -8.62
C ILE A 17 17.91 2.01 -8.87
N ARG A 18 18.68 3.01 -9.27
CA ARG A 18 20.15 2.87 -9.46
C ARG A 18 20.83 2.49 -8.16
N THR A 19 20.47 3.16 -7.06
CA THR A 19 20.99 2.84 -5.73
C THR A 19 20.63 1.42 -5.31
N LEU A 20 19.38 0.99 -5.52
CA LEU A 20 18.94 -0.37 -5.24
C LEU A 20 19.76 -1.40 -6.02
N LYS A 21 19.88 -1.23 -7.34
CA LYS A 21 20.61 -2.17 -8.21
C LYS A 21 22.11 -2.24 -7.86
N GLN A 22 22.72 -1.12 -7.45
CA GLN A 22 24.11 -1.12 -6.96
C GLN A 22 24.24 -1.92 -5.66
N ILE A 23 23.36 -1.70 -4.68
CA ILE A 23 23.36 -2.43 -3.38
C ILE A 23 23.21 -3.93 -3.61
N GLU A 24 22.28 -4.31 -4.50
CA GLU A 24 22.04 -5.72 -4.86
C GLU A 24 23.24 -6.35 -5.56
N ALA A 25 23.89 -5.64 -6.49
CA ALA A 25 25.10 -6.10 -7.18
C ALA A 25 26.27 -6.30 -6.20
N GLU A 26 26.36 -5.49 -5.16
CA GLU A 26 27.34 -5.62 -4.07
C GLU A 26 26.95 -6.65 -3.01
N ASN A 27 25.77 -7.27 -3.13
CA ASN A 27 25.22 -8.27 -2.22
C ASN A 27 25.27 -7.86 -0.74
N ARG A 28 24.80 -6.66 -0.45
CA ARG A 28 24.80 -6.07 0.89
C ARG A 28 23.49 -5.35 1.21
N LEU A 29 23.36 -4.90 2.44
CA LEU A 29 22.25 -4.04 2.87
C LEU A 29 22.55 -2.56 2.62
N ALA A 30 21.50 -1.78 2.46
CA ALA A 30 21.59 -0.33 2.31
C ALA A 30 22.15 0.34 3.59
N ARG A 31 23.00 1.31 3.39
CA ARG A 31 23.52 2.20 4.44
C ARG A 31 22.54 3.37 4.66
N PRO A 32 22.59 4.09 5.80
CA PRO A 32 21.65 5.17 6.09
C PRO A 32 21.54 6.25 4.99
N LYS A 33 22.64 6.64 4.36
CA LYS A 33 22.62 7.60 3.23
C LYS A 33 21.89 7.04 2.00
N GLU A 34 22.06 5.76 1.71
CA GLU A 34 21.39 5.07 0.61
C GLU A 34 19.89 4.90 0.92
N GLN A 35 19.54 4.58 2.17
CA GLN A 35 18.15 4.54 2.60
C GLN A 35 17.45 5.90 2.41
N THR A 36 18.16 7.02 2.64
CA THR A 36 17.62 8.36 2.36
C THR A 36 17.31 8.54 0.86
N VAL A 37 18.13 8.00 -0.05
CA VAL A 37 17.84 8.03 -1.49
C VAL A 37 16.65 7.12 -1.82
N LEU A 38 16.65 5.89 -1.31
CA LEU A 38 15.60 4.89 -1.55
C LEU A 38 14.23 5.38 -1.05
N SER A 39 14.18 6.08 0.08
CA SER A 39 12.93 6.60 0.67
C SER A 39 12.25 7.68 -0.16
N LYS A 40 12.94 8.24 -1.16
CA LYS A 40 12.37 9.21 -2.11
C LYS A 40 11.62 8.58 -3.28
N PHE A 41 11.66 7.26 -3.41
CA PHE A 41 10.88 6.57 -4.44
C PHE A 41 9.39 6.82 -4.23
N VAL A 42 8.73 7.36 -5.25
CA VAL A 42 7.31 7.74 -5.18
C VAL A 42 6.42 6.87 -6.07
N GLY A 43 6.98 5.85 -6.72
CA GLY A 43 6.24 5.02 -7.68
C GLY A 43 5.96 5.76 -8.99
N TRP A 44 5.06 5.20 -9.78
CA TRP A 44 4.82 5.66 -11.15
C TRP A 44 3.45 6.33 -11.34
N GLY A 45 2.64 6.40 -10.28
CA GLY A 45 1.38 7.15 -10.32
C GLY A 45 1.64 8.62 -10.68
N GLY A 46 0.93 9.13 -11.69
CA GLY A 46 1.16 10.48 -12.20
C GLY A 46 2.35 10.65 -13.15
N LEU A 47 3.15 9.59 -13.41
CA LEU A 47 4.30 9.62 -14.31
C LEU A 47 4.06 8.85 -15.63
N SER A 48 2.82 8.80 -16.11
CA SER A 48 2.46 8.13 -17.37
C SER A 48 3.27 8.60 -18.57
N GLN A 49 3.70 9.87 -18.57
CA GLN A 49 4.49 10.47 -19.62
C GLN A 49 5.85 9.78 -19.84
N ALA A 50 6.43 9.20 -18.79
CA ALA A 50 7.70 8.47 -18.86
C ALA A 50 7.58 7.14 -19.61
N PHE A 51 6.36 6.62 -19.80
CA PHE A 51 6.05 5.37 -20.48
C PHE A 51 5.45 5.57 -21.89
N ASP A 52 5.34 6.81 -22.35
CA ASP A 52 4.81 7.17 -23.66
C ASP A 52 5.96 7.42 -24.65
N GLU A 53 6.17 6.47 -25.57
CA GLU A 53 7.21 6.55 -26.61
C GLU A 53 7.01 7.72 -27.59
N ASN A 54 5.78 8.23 -27.72
CA ASN A 54 5.44 9.31 -28.63
C ASN A 54 5.55 10.70 -27.98
N ASN A 55 5.86 10.76 -26.69
CA ASN A 55 5.97 12.03 -25.97
C ASN A 55 7.37 12.64 -26.13
N ALA A 56 7.53 13.54 -27.10
CA ALA A 56 8.82 14.17 -27.38
C ALA A 56 9.44 14.89 -26.17
N ALA A 57 8.64 15.44 -25.26
CA ALA A 57 9.10 16.13 -24.06
C ALA A 57 9.69 15.18 -22.99
N TRP A 58 9.42 13.86 -23.13
CA TRP A 58 9.86 12.81 -22.21
C TRP A 58 10.71 11.73 -22.89
N SER A 59 11.16 11.95 -24.11
CA SER A 59 11.89 10.96 -24.91
C SER A 59 13.18 10.47 -24.25
N LYS A 60 13.88 11.35 -23.53
CA LYS A 60 15.11 10.98 -22.79
C LYS A 60 14.77 10.08 -21.62
N GLU A 61 13.75 10.44 -20.83
CA GLU A 61 13.31 9.67 -19.66
C GLU A 61 12.75 8.31 -20.09
N TYR A 62 12.02 8.26 -21.19
CA TYR A 62 11.54 7.00 -21.76
C TYR A 62 12.70 6.06 -22.11
N ALA A 63 13.71 6.57 -22.84
CA ALA A 63 14.90 5.78 -23.23
C ALA A 63 15.69 5.32 -22.00
N GLU A 64 15.94 6.22 -21.04
CA GLU A 64 16.64 5.90 -19.78
C GLU A 64 15.93 4.81 -18.99
N LEU A 65 14.58 4.88 -18.89
CA LEU A 65 13.79 3.92 -18.18
C LEU A 65 13.84 2.53 -18.84
N LYS A 66 13.78 2.48 -20.17
CA LYS A 66 13.90 1.24 -20.94
C LYS A 66 15.29 0.59 -20.82
N GLU A 67 16.34 1.39 -20.66
CA GLU A 67 17.70 0.88 -20.43
C GLU A 67 17.90 0.40 -18.98
N LEU A 68 17.32 1.11 -18.00
CA LEU A 68 17.53 0.84 -16.57
C LEU A 68 16.77 -0.38 -16.08
N LEU A 69 15.53 -0.60 -16.59
CA LEU A 69 14.64 -1.67 -16.15
C LEU A 69 14.74 -2.90 -17.04
N SER A 70 14.63 -4.09 -16.47
CA SER A 70 14.34 -5.30 -17.24
C SER A 70 12.95 -5.21 -17.89
N ASP A 71 12.66 -6.06 -18.87
CA ASP A 71 11.35 -6.08 -19.54
C ASP A 71 10.21 -6.38 -18.53
N GLU A 72 10.47 -7.26 -17.56
CA GLU A 72 9.52 -7.59 -16.49
C GLU A 72 9.33 -6.39 -15.55
N GLU A 73 10.42 -5.74 -15.11
CA GLU A 73 10.37 -4.55 -14.26
C GLU A 73 9.65 -3.40 -14.98
N TYR A 74 9.93 -3.18 -16.26
CA TYR A 74 9.28 -2.15 -17.07
C TYR A 74 7.78 -2.42 -17.22
N SER A 75 7.41 -3.65 -17.53
CA SER A 75 5.99 -4.05 -17.67
C SER A 75 5.23 -3.90 -16.36
N ALA A 76 5.83 -4.31 -15.24
CA ALA A 76 5.26 -4.15 -13.90
C ALA A 76 5.10 -2.66 -13.55
N ALA A 77 6.14 -1.84 -13.75
CA ALA A 77 6.10 -0.41 -13.50
C ALA A 77 4.99 0.28 -14.31
N ARG A 78 4.89 -0.03 -15.60
CA ARG A 78 3.86 0.51 -16.50
C ARG A 78 2.44 0.15 -16.03
N ALA A 79 2.24 -1.07 -15.53
CA ALA A 79 0.94 -1.51 -15.02
C ALA A 79 0.50 -0.75 -13.77
N THR A 80 1.43 -0.20 -12.99
CA THR A 80 1.12 0.55 -11.75
C THR A 80 0.78 2.02 -11.98
N VAL A 81 1.04 2.58 -13.16
CA VAL A 81 0.84 4.00 -13.49
C VAL A 81 -0.57 4.51 -13.14
N ASN A 82 -1.59 3.67 -13.29
CA ASN A 82 -2.98 4.03 -13.04
C ASN A 82 -3.52 3.55 -11.69
N ASN A 83 -2.77 2.73 -10.95
CA ASN A 83 -3.30 1.98 -9.80
C ASN A 83 -2.48 2.16 -8.52
N ALA A 84 -1.26 2.68 -8.60
CA ALA A 84 -0.39 2.86 -7.43
C ALA A 84 -0.51 4.29 -6.89
N PHE A 85 -1.30 4.45 -5.85
CA PHE A 85 -1.49 5.72 -5.15
C PHE A 85 -0.72 5.68 -3.83
N TYR A 86 0.47 6.27 -3.82
CA TYR A 86 1.24 6.36 -2.59
C TYR A 86 0.58 7.31 -1.60
N THR A 87 0.43 6.83 -0.37
CA THR A 87 -0.15 7.62 0.72
C THR A 87 0.87 8.63 1.23
N SER A 88 0.44 9.86 1.42
CA SER A 88 1.32 10.88 1.99
C SER A 88 1.70 10.52 3.44
N PRO A 89 2.90 10.93 3.89
CA PRO A 89 3.33 10.73 5.27
C PRO A 89 2.37 11.31 6.31
N GLU A 90 1.70 12.42 5.98
CA GLU A 90 0.73 13.07 6.87
C GLU A 90 -0.48 12.17 7.13
N ILE A 91 -1.06 11.57 6.09
CA ILE A 91 -2.21 10.65 6.22
C ILE A 91 -1.78 9.40 6.99
N ALA A 92 -0.63 8.82 6.65
CA ALA A 92 -0.10 7.65 7.34
C ALA A 92 0.17 7.94 8.82
N THR A 93 0.72 9.11 9.15
CA THR A 93 0.93 9.57 10.53
C THR A 93 -0.39 9.72 11.28
N CYS A 94 -1.42 10.30 10.67
CA CYS A 94 -2.74 10.44 11.27
C CYS A 94 -3.36 9.08 11.61
N ILE A 95 -3.28 8.11 10.70
CA ILE A 95 -3.80 6.75 10.94
C ILE A 95 -3.04 6.08 12.08
N ASN A 96 -1.71 6.12 12.07
CA ASN A 96 -0.88 5.57 13.14
C ASN A 96 -1.17 6.20 14.50
N SER A 97 -1.34 7.53 14.53
CA SER A 97 -1.68 8.26 15.76
C SER A 97 -3.06 7.85 16.30
N ALA A 98 -4.04 7.65 15.42
CA ALA A 98 -5.36 7.15 15.81
C ALA A 98 -5.27 5.75 16.42
N LEU A 99 -4.47 4.85 15.84
CA LEU A 99 -4.25 3.49 16.39
C LEU A 99 -3.67 3.55 17.81
N VAL A 100 -2.73 4.44 18.07
CA VAL A 100 -2.20 4.65 19.43
C VAL A 100 -3.28 5.16 20.38
N GLN A 101 -4.14 6.07 19.93
CA GLN A 101 -5.28 6.56 20.73
C GLN A 101 -6.31 5.48 21.02
N PHE A 102 -6.50 4.52 20.11
CA PHE A 102 -7.31 3.32 20.34
C PHE A 102 -6.64 2.28 21.27
N GLY A 103 -5.44 2.58 21.77
CA GLY A 103 -4.74 1.77 22.77
C GLY A 103 -3.67 0.83 22.21
N PHE A 104 -3.35 0.88 20.92
CA PHE A 104 -2.30 0.06 20.35
C PHE A 104 -0.91 0.51 20.79
N LYS A 105 -0.12 -0.40 21.36
CA LYS A 105 1.22 -0.13 21.93
C LYS A 105 2.34 -0.95 21.30
N GLY A 106 2.02 -1.73 20.28
CA GLY A 106 2.94 -2.63 19.62
C GLY A 106 2.41 -4.06 19.54
N GLY A 107 2.93 -4.82 18.61
CA GLY A 107 2.50 -6.18 18.32
C GLY A 107 2.86 -6.58 16.88
N ASN A 108 2.14 -7.54 16.33
CA ASN A 108 2.28 -7.95 14.95
C ASN A 108 1.47 -7.01 14.04
N VAL A 109 2.15 -6.31 13.14
CA VAL A 109 1.55 -5.34 12.22
C VAL A 109 1.74 -5.81 10.78
N LEU A 110 0.66 -5.84 10.02
CA LEU A 110 0.67 -6.14 8.58
C LEU A 110 0.31 -4.91 7.75
N GLU A 111 1.07 -4.66 6.69
CA GLU A 111 0.71 -3.78 5.59
C GLU A 111 0.60 -4.61 4.29
N PRO A 112 -0.63 -4.92 3.81
CA PRO A 112 -0.84 -5.91 2.74
C PRO A 112 -0.59 -5.41 1.31
N SER A 113 -0.35 -4.11 1.14
CA SER A 113 0.04 -3.46 -0.13
C SER A 113 0.92 -2.26 0.20
N MET A 114 2.16 -2.56 0.59
CA MET A 114 2.96 -1.61 1.36
C MET A 114 3.69 -0.55 0.52
N GLY A 115 3.80 -0.71 -0.79
CA GLY A 115 4.71 0.11 -1.58
C GLY A 115 6.11 0.04 -1.02
N ILE A 116 6.70 1.18 -0.70
CA ILE A 116 7.99 1.25 0.00
C ILE A 116 7.88 1.31 1.53
N GLY A 117 6.66 1.26 2.10
CA GLY A 117 6.43 1.20 3.54
C GLY A 117 6.26 2.56 4.24
N ASN A 118 5.55 3.50 3.63
CA ASN A 118 5.31 4.82 4.23
C ASN A 118 4.57 4.74 5.57
N PHE A 119 3.68 3.78 5.75
CA PHE A 119 3.01 3.55 7.04
C PHE A 119 4.00 3.11 8.12
N PHE A 120 4.93 2.22 7.80
CA PHE A 120 5.98 1.82 8.75
C PHE A 120 6.90 2.98 9.11
N GLY A 121 7.31 3.78 8.13
CA GLY A 121 8.15 4.95 8.33
C GLY A 121 7.48 6.07 9.15
N SER A 122 6.15 6.05 9.25
CA SER A 122 5.35 7.05 9.97
C SER A 122 4.90 6.59 11.35
N MET A 123 5.37 5.43 11.83
CA MET A 123 5.00 4.90 13.14
C MET A 123 5.56 5.74 14.28
N PRO A 124 4.72 6.19 15.24
CA PRO A 124 5.16 6.87 16.45
C PRO A 124 5.86 5.90 17.43
N ALA A 125 6.57 6.46 18.40
CA ALA A 125 7.37 5.72 19.37
C ALA A 125 6.66 4.50 20.01
N PRO A 126 5.38 4.57 20.44
CA PRO A 126 4.71 3.40 21.02
C PRO A 126 4.60 2.20 20.09
N MET A 127 4.63 2.41 18.76
CA MET A 127 4.50 1.36 17.75
C MET A 127 5.84 0.79 17.27
N GLN A 128 6.96 1.42 17.57
CA GLN A 128 8.29 1.06 17.03
C GLN A 128 8.81 -0.30 17.48
N GLN A 129 8.27 -0.86 18.55
CA GLN A 129 8.60 -2.22 19.03
C GLN A 129 7.82 -3.32 18.29
N SER A 130 7.01 -2.96 17.31
CA SER A 130 6.17 -3.90 16.55
C SER A 130 7.01 -4.82 15.66
N ARG A 131 6.52 -6.05 15.47
CA ARG A 131 6.99 -6.95 14.41
C ARG A 131 6.27 -6.60 13.12
N LEU A 132 7.03 -6.22 12.10
CA LEU A 132 6.50 -5.70 10.85
C LEU A 132 6.44 -6.80 9.80
N TYR A 133 5.28 -6.89 9.16
CA TYR A 133 5.01 -7.77 8.04
C TYR A 133 4.47 -6.91 6.89
N GLY A 134 5.07 -7.05 5.72
CA GLY A 134 4.67 -6.30 4.54
C GLY A 134 4.49 -7.23 3.34
N VAL A 135 3.53 -6.89 2.50
CA VAL A 135 3.31 -7.55 1.21
C VAL A 135 3.32 -6.49 0.13
N GLU A 136 4.06 -6.72 -0.94
CA GLU A 136 4.11 -5.84 -2.10
C GLU A 136 4.21 -6.66 -3.38
N LEU A 137 3.34 -6.34 -4.33
CA LEU A 137 3.30 -7.02 -5.63
C LEU A 137 4.41 -6.52 -6.55
N ASP A 138 4.67 -5.20 -6.57
CA ASP A 138 5.71 -4.62 -7.39
C ASP A 138 7.11 -4.96 -6.86
N SER A 139 7.90 -5.59 -7.70
CA SER A 139 9.25 -6.06 -7.35
C SER A 139 10.18 -4.92 -6.92
N ILE A 140 10.16 -3.79 -7.61
CA ILE A 140 11.04 -2.64 -7.30
C ILE A 140 10.67 -2.06 -5.94
N SER A 141 9.40 -1.75 -5.72
CA SER A 141 8.89 -1.20 -4.46
C SER A 141 9.18 -2.15 -3.29
N GLY A 142 8.92 -3.44 -3.46
CA GLY A 142 9.17 -4.45 -2.42
C GLY A 142 10.66 -4.63 -2.10
N ARG A 143 11.54 -4.58 -3.10
CA ARG A 143 13.00 -4.65 -2.90
C ARG A 143 13.53 -3.40 -2.21
N ILE A 144 13.01 -2.21 -2.56
CA ILE A 144 13.31 -0.97 -1.83
C ILE A 144 12.86 -1.07 -0.38
N ALA A 145 11.63 -1.54 -0.13
CA ALA A 145 11.10 -1.71 1.21
C ALA A 145 11.96 -2.63 2.09
N LYS A 146 12.48 -3.73 1.52
CA LYS A 146 13.43 -4.62 2.22
C LYS A 146 14.73 -3.91 2.63
N GLN A 147 15.19 -2.95 1.86
CA GLN A 147 16.38 -2.16 2.19
C GLN A 147 16.09 -1.08 3.24
N LEU A 148 14.86 -0.54 3.26
CA LEU A 148 14.45 0.47 4.23
C LEU A 148 14.12 -0.16 5.60
N TYR A 149 13.45 -1.31 5.61
CA TYR A 149 12.97 -2.01 6.82
C TYR A 149 13.64 -3.37 6.94
N GLN A 150 14.94 -3.37 7.20
CA GLN A 150 15.82 -4.55 7.13
C GLN A 150 15.46 -5.66 8.12
N ASN A 151 14.72 -5.35 9.18
CA ASN A 151 14.23 -6.31 10.19
C ASN A 151 12.77 -6.72 9.98
N ALA A 152 12.10 -6.21 8.95
CA ALA A 152 10.71 -6.56 8.66
C ALA A 152 10.62 -7.84 7.81
N ASN A 153 9.50 -8.54 7.96
CA ASN A 153 9.16 -9.70 7.13
C ASN A 153 8.40 -9.23 5.89
N ILE A 154 9.09 -9.01 4.79
CA ILE A 154 8.51 -8.49 3.55
C ILE A 154 8.44 -9.58 2.50
N SER A 155 7.24 -9.86 1.99
CA SER A 155 6.96 -10.77 0.90
C SER A 155 6.67 -10.00 -0.38
N ILE A 156 7.41 -10.27 -1.45
CA ILE A 156 7.18 -9.69 -2.78
C ILE A 156 6.31 -10.65 -3.57
N THR A 157 5.01 -10.46 -3.47
CA THR A 157 3.99 -11.32 -4.07
C THR A 157 2.62 -10.66 -4.00
N GLY A 158 1.62 -11.23 -4.65
CA GLY A 158 0.23 -10.84 -4.44
C GLY A 158 -0.27 -11.27 -3.06
N PHE A 159 -1.17 -10.49 -2.47
CA PHE A 159 -1.74 -10.77 -1.15
C PHE A 159 -2.49 -12.12 -1.11
N GLU A 160 -3.06 -12.55 -2.24
CA GLU A 160 -3.72 -13.84 -2.41
C GLU A 160 -2.78 -15.04 -2.23
N ASN A 161 -1.50 -14.85 -2.50
CA ASN A 161 -0.48 -15.90 -2.39
C ASN A 161 0.17 -15.97 -0.99
N THR A 162 -0.24 -15.11 -0.06
CA THR A 162 0.27 -15.13 1.32
C THR A 162 -0.45 -16.17 2.16
N THR A 163 0.27 -16.78 3.10
CA THR A 163 -0.21 -17.87 3.97
C THR A 163 -0.25 -17.47 5.45
N TYR A 164 -0.42 -16.19 5.74
CA TYR A 164 -0.57 -15.76 7.13
C TYR A 164 -1.84 -16.36 7.75
N PRO A 165 -1.75 -16.84 8.99
CA PRO A 165 -2.92 -17.43 9.65
C PRO A 165 -3.99 -16.36 9.96
N ASP A 166 -5.24 -16.81 10.06
CA ASP A 166 -6.31 -16.00 10.62
C ASP A 166 -6.01 -15.67 12.10
N ASN A 167 -6.50 -14.55 12.58
CA ASN A 167 -6.37 -14.11 13.98
C ASN A 167 -4.92 -13.90 14.45
N PHE A 168 -4.03 -13.48 13.56
CA PHE A 168 -2.60 -13.37 13.88
C PHE A 168 -2.14 -11.93 14.16
N PHE A 169 -2.65 -10.96 13.41
CA PHE A 169 -2.15 -9.59 13.50
C PHE A 169 -2.89 -8.76 14.55
N ASP A 170 -2.15 -7.98 15.31
CA ASP A 170 -2.72 -6.99 16.23
C ASP A 170 -3.30 -5.80 15.45
N VAL A 171 -2.64 -5.42 14.35
CA VAL A 171 -3.05 -4.37 13.43
C VAL A 171 -2.79 -4.80 11.99
N VAL A 172 -3.77 -4.55 11.12
CA VAL A 172 -3.59 -4.51 9.66
C VAL A 172 -3.88 -3.09 9.20
N MET A 173 -2.93 -2.45 8.54
CA MET A 173 -3.05 -1.07 8.11
C MET A 173 -2.51 -0.88 6.70
N GLY A 174 -2.95 0.17 6.03
CA GLY A 174 -2.41 0.54 4.73
C GLY A 174 -3.44 1.17 3.81
N ASN A 175 -3.00 1.45 2.60
CA ASN A 175 -3.83 1.87 1.49
C ASN A 175 -4.04 0.66 0.57
N VAL A 176 -5.24 0.11 0.55
CA VAL A 176 -5.54 -1.06 -0.29
C VAL A 176 -5.58 -0.67 -1.78
N PRO A 177 -5.23 -1.55 -2.70
CA PRO A 177 -5.33 -1.26 -4.12
C PRO A 177 -6.79 -1.03 -4.53
N PHE A 178 -7.01 -0.05 -5.41
CA PHE A 178 -8.33 0.27 -5.96
C PHE A 178 -8.46 -0.30 -7.36
N GLY A 179 -9.61 -0.84 -7.69
CA GLY A 179 -9.83 -1.33 -9.04
C GLY A 179 -11.18 -2.02 -9.23
N ASP A 180 -11.56 -2.12 -10.49
CA ASP A 180 -12.80 -2.75 -10.94
C ASP A 180 -12.57 -4.19 -11.41
N TYR A 181 -11.65 -4.87 -10.76
CA TYR A 181 -11.29 -6.27 -11.04
C TYR A 181 -11.26 -7.09 -9.75
N LYS A 182 -11.18 -8.39 -9.89
CA LYS A 182 -11.24 -9.37 -8.82
C LYS A 182 -9.92 -10.12 -8.73
N ILE A 183 -9.61 -10.56 -7.51
CA ILE A 183 -8.49 -11.46 -7.23
C ILE A 183 -9.06 -12.86 -7.03
N PHE A 184 -8.36 -13.84 -7.59
CA PHE A 184 -8.71 -15.24 -7.37
C PHE A 184 -8.10 -15.71 -6.03
N ASP A 185 -8.97 -15.97 -5.06
CA ASP A 185 -8.62 -16.60 -3.79
C ASP A 185 -9.79 -17.53 -3.40
N PRO A 186 -9.57 -18.87 -3.35
CA PRO A 186 -10.63 -19.84 -3.12
C PRO A 186 -11.50 -19.56 -1.89
N LYS A 187 -10.92 -18.98 -0.84
CA LYS A 187 -11.62 -18.63 0.40
C LYS A 187 -12.67 -17.55 0.19
N TYR A 188 -12.42 -16.62 -0.73
CA TYR A 188 -13.23 -15.41 -0.94
C TYR A 188 -14.02 -15.38 -2.25
N ASN A 189 -13.76 -16.28 -3.20
CA ASN A 189 -14.38 -16.28 -4.54
C ASN A 189 -15.91 -16.27 -4.50
N LYS A 190 -16.51 -16.96 -3.54
CA LYS A 190 -17.97 -17.03 -3.37
C LYS A 190 -18.63 -15.67 -3.09
N TYR A 191 -17.91 -14.70 -2.56
CA TYR A 191 -18.43 -13.36 -2.25
C TYR A 191 -18.33 -12.40 -3.43
N ASN A 192 -17.57 -12.76 -4.46
CA ASN A 192 -17.41 -11.97 -5.68
C ASN A 192 -16.88 -10.54 -5.41
N PHE A 193 -16.00 -10.39 -4.44
CA PHE A 193 -15.43 -9.11 -4.05
C PHE A 193 -14.57 -8.49 -5.16
N ARG A 194 -14.62 -7.16 -5.29
CA ARG A 194 -13.60 -6.41 -6.01
C ARG A 194 -12.32 -6.37 -5.19
N ILE A 195 -11.19 -6.03 -5.81
CA ILE A 195 -9.88 -6.07 -5.16
C ILE A 195 -9.84 -5.35 -3.81
N HIS A 196 -10.36 -4.13 -3.71
CA HIS A 196 -10.37 -3.37 -2.45
C HIS A 196 -11.21 -4.04 -1.36
N ASP A 197 -12.35 -4.63 -1.70
CA ASP A 197 -13.19 -5.36 -0.75
C ASP A 197 -12.55 -6.69 -0.33
N TYR A 198 -11.89 -7.37 -1.27
CA TYR A 198 -11.10 -8.57 -0.98
C TYR A 198 -9.99 -8.29 0.05
N PHE A 199 -9.23 -7.22 -0.16
CA PHE A 199 -8.18 -6.82 0.79
C PHE A 199 -8.73 -6.55 2.18
N LEU A 200 -9.87 -5.85 2.27
CA LEU A 200 -10.56 -5.60 3.55
C LEU A 200 -11.00 -6.89 4.24
N ALA A 201 -11.64 -7.79 3.51
CA ALA A 201 -12.14 -9.05 4.06
C ALA A 201 -10.99 -9.92 4.58
N LYS A 202 -9.93 -10.10 3.79
CA LYS A 202 -8.76 -10.89 4.18
C LYS A 202 -7.99 -10.25 5.33
N ALA A 203 -7.79 -8.92 5.30
CA ALA A 203 -7.17 -8.18 6.39
C ALA A 203 -7.91 -8.38 7.72
N LEU A 204 -9.25 -8.30 7.68
CA LEU A 204 -10.08 -8.51 8.87
C LEU A 204 -10.01 -9.95 9.38
N ASP A 205 -10.01 -10.95 8.50
CA ASP A 205 -9.85 -12.35 8.92
C ASP A 205 -8.50 -12.61 9.58
N GLN A 206 -7.44 -11.99 9.07
CA GLN A 206 -6.09 -12.14 9.60
C GLN A 206 -5.82 -11.30 10.86
N ALA A 207 -6.61 -10.25 11.13
CA ALA A 207 -6.57 -9.55 12.39
C ALA A 207 -7.07 -10.46 13.53
N ARG A 208 -6.43 -10.37 14.71
CA ARG A 208 -6.90 -11.11 15.90
C ARG A 208 -8.19 -10.51 16.47
N PRO A 209 -8.98 -11.25 17.26
CA PRO A 209 -10.06 -10.67 18.05
C PRO A 209 -9.56 -9.49 18.89
N GLY A 210 -10.30 -8.38 18.88
CA GLY A 210 -9.89 -7.11 19.50
C GLY A 210 -8.85 -6.32 18.76
N GLY A 211 -8.22 -6.90 17.73
CA GLY A 211 -7.26 -6.23 16.83
C GLY A 211 -7.94 -5.20 15.92
N MET A 212 -7.15 -4.34 15.30
CA MET A 212 -7.62 -3.24 14.48
C MET A 212 -7.26 -3.45 13.00
N VAL A 213 -8.19 -3.08 12.13
CA VAL A 213 -7.93 -2.87 10.70
C VAL A 213 -8.12 -1.37 10.41
N ALA A 214 -7.06 -0.69 10.00
CA ALA A 214 -7.06 0.73 9.70
C ALA A 214 -6.59 0.96 8.27
N VAL A 215 -7.51 1.12 7.34
CA VAL A 215 -7.19 1.12 5.91
C VAL A 215 -7.84 2.27 5.17
N ILE A 216 -7.17 2.69 4.10
CA ILE A 216 -7.73 3.56 3.08
C ILE A 216 -8.31 2.67 1.99
N THR A 217 -9.58 2.90 1.67
CA THR A 217 -10.30 2.20 0.61
C THR A 217 -11.09 3.19 -0.26
N THR A 218 -11.59 2.75 -1.40
CA THR A 218 -12.46 3.60 -2.22
C THR A 218 -13.80 3.84 -1.54
N LYS A 219 -14.41 5.00 -1.80
CA LYS A 219 -15.79 5.31 -1.37
C LYS A 219 -16.80 4.20 -1.71
N GLY A 220 -16.53 3.45 -2.77
CA GLY A 220 -17.40 2.36 -3.20
C GLY A 220 -17.60 1.26 -2.16
N THR A 221 -16.69 1.08 -1.22
CA THR A 221 -16.88 0.11 -0.12
C THR A 221 -18.11 0.45 0.73
N LEU A 222 -18.29 1.73 1.07
CA LEU A 222 -19.45 2.19 1.86
C LEU A 222 -20.67 2.55 1.02
N ASP A 223 -20.47 3.13 -0.17
CA ASP A 223 -21.53 3.80 -0.93
C ASP A 223 -22.24 2.90 -1.96
N LYS A 224 -21.65 1.77 -2.36
CA LYS A 224 -22.29 0.91 -3.37
C LYS A 224 -23.60 0.31 -2.89
N SER A 225 -24.54 0.11 -3.82
CA SER A 225 -25.85 -0.49 -3.52
C SER A 225 -25.76 -1.93 -3.01
N ASN A 226 -24.83 -2.74 -3.57
CA ASN A 226 -24.60 -4.12 -3.11
C ASN A 226 -24.02 -4.13 -1.70
N PRO A 227 -24.70 -4.72 -0.70
CA PRO A 227 -24.28 -4.69 0.71
C PRO A 227 -23.29 -5.79 1.09
N THR A 228 -22.89 -6.68 0.19
CA THR A 228 -22.16 -7.92 0.52
C THR A 228 -20.91 -7.66 1.36
N ILE A 229 -20.08 -6.67 0.98
CA ILE A 229 -18.89 -6.37 1.78
C ILE A 229 -19.24 -5.74 3.13
N ARG A 230 -20.20 -4.81 3.17
CA ARG A 230 -20.59 -4.17 4.44
C ARG A 230 -21.16 -5.19 5.42
N LYS A 231 -21.98 -6.13 4.93
CA LYS A 231 -22.50 -7.24 5.75
C LYS A 231 -21.36 -8.13 6.26
N TYR A 232 -20.42 -8.49 5.36
CA TYR A 232 -19.25 -9.28 5.75
C TYR A 232 -18.44 -8.63 6.88
N LEU A 233 -18.17 -7.32 6.76
CA LEU A 233 -17.43 -6.55 7.75
C LEU A 233 -18.20 -6.42 9.07
N ALA A 234 -19.47 -6.04 9.01
CA ALA A 234 -20.29 -5.79 10.18
C ALA A 234 -20.55 -7.06 11.02
N GLU A 235 -20.66 -8.22 10.38
CA GLU A 235 -20.75 -9.51 11.08
C GLU A 235 -19.48 -9.82 11.92
N ARG A 236 -18.32 -9.29 11.53
CA ARG A 236 -17.00 -9.65 12.08
C ARG A 236 -16.29 -8.54 12.83
N ALA A 237 -16.71 -7.30 12.65
CA ALA A 237 -16.07 -6.14 13.24
C ALA A 237 -17.06 -5.06 13.65
N GLU A 238 -16.60 -4.17 14.52
CA GLU A 238 -17.25 -2.89 14.79
C GLU A 238 -16.58 -1.81 13.96
N LEU A 239 -17.36 -0.94 13.34
CA LEU A 239 -16.86 0.28 12.72
C LEU A 239 -16.62 1.31 13.83
N VAL A 240 -15.35 1.47 14.21
CA VAL A 240 -14.93 2.40 15.26
C VAL A 240 -14.89 3.84 14.74
N GLY A 241 -14.55 4.02 13.47
CA GLY A 241 -14.52 5.32 12.83
C GLY A 241 -14.42 5.21 11.32
N ALA A 242 -14.90 6.24 10.63
CA ALA A 242 -14.76 6.40 9.19
C ALA A 242 -14.54 7.88 8.87
N ILE A 243 -13.61 8.15 7.96
CA ILE A 243 -13.28 9.52 7.52
C ILE A 243 -13.25 9.52 6.00
N ARG A 244 -14.13 10.33 5.39
CA ARG A 244 -14.05 10.57 3.94
C ARG A 244 -13.02 11.62 3.64
N LEU A 245 -12.02 11.25 2.84
CA LEU A 245 -10.99 12.16 2.39
C LEU A 245 -11.51 13.04 1.24
N PRO A 246 -11.02 14.29 1.13
CA PRO A 246 -11.30 15.10 -0.06
C PRO A 246 -10.77 14.39 -1.32
N ASN A 247 -11.45 14.60 -2.45
CA ASN A 247 -11.05 13.99 -3.74
C ASN A 247 -9.66 14.40 -4.22
N THR A 248 -9.08 15.44 -3.63
CA THR A 248 -7.72 15.93 -3.91
C THR A 248 -6.64 15.30 -3.04
N ALA A 249 -6.99 14.44 -2.08
CA ALA A 249 -6.05 13.87 -1.11
C ALA A 249 -4.86 13.12 -1.75
N PHE A 250 -5.04 12.58 -2.95
CA PHE A 250 -4.00 11.87 -3.70
C PHE A 250 -3.50 12.63 -4.93
N LYS A 251 -3.98 13.85 -5.18
CA LYS A 251 -3.69 14.61 -6.40
C LYS A 251 -2.21 14.88 -6.58
N ASP A 252 -1.52 15.27 -5.52
CA ASP A 252 -0.11 15.64 -5.57
C ASP A 252 0.83 14.43 -5.74
N ASN A 253 0.41 13.26 -5.23
CA ASN A 253 1.22 12.04 -5.24
C ASN A 253 0.84 11.07 -6.38
N ALA A 254 -0.37 11.17 -6.91
CA ALA A 254 -0.89 10.22 -7.89
C ALA A 254 -1.47 10.86 -9.16
N GLY A 255 -1.53 12.18 -9.22
CA GLY A 255 -2.07 12.91 -10.38
C GLY A 255 -3.55 12.65 -10.67
N THR A 256 -4.30 12.03 -9.74
CA THR A 256 -5.70 11.67 -9.92
C THR A 256 -6.58 12.15 -8.78
N GLU A 257 -7.83 12.45 -9.11
CA GLU A 257 -8.87 12.81 -8.14
C GLU A 257 -9.71 11.57 -7.85
N VAL A 258 -9.54 10.99 -6.67
CA VAL A 258 -10.33 9.86 -6.19
C VAL A 258 -10.88 10.15 -4.80
N THR A 259 -12.15 9.84 -4.59
CA THR A 259 -12.73 9.89 -3.26
C THR A 259 -12.46 8.57 -2.55
N ALA A 260 -11.77 8.65 -1.43
CA ALA A 260 -11.41 7.51 -0.60
C ALA A 260 -11.89 7.70 0.83
N ASP A 261 -12.06 6.59 1.53
CA ASP A 261 -12.45 6.55 2.93
C ASP A 261 -11.36 5.88 3.77
N ILE A 262 -11.05 6.45 4.93
CA ILE A 262 -10.30 5.77 5.97
C ILE A 262 -11.30 5.03 6.84
N LEU A 263 -11.12 3.73 7.03
CA LEU A 263 -11.95 2.89 7.89
C LEU A 263 -11.14 2.36 9.05
N PHE A 264 -11.67 2.50 10.27
CA PHE A 264 -11.15 1.88 11.48
C PHE A 264 -12.13 0.82 11.94
N LEU A 265 -11.72 -0.45 11.84
CA LEU A 265 -12.52 -1.61 12.22
C LEU A 265 -11.85 -2.32 13.40
N GLN A 266 -12.62 -2.64 14.42
CA GLN A 266 -12.17 -3.51 15.51
C GLN A 266 -12.78 -4.88 15.37
N LYS A 267 -11.94 -5.93 15.25
CA LYS A 267 -12.44 -7.29 15.11
C LYS A 267 -13.15 -7.75 16.36
N ARG A 268 -14.36 -8.32 16.17
CA ARG A 268 -15.16 -8.93 17.25
C ARG A 268 -14.51 -10.21 17.77
N GLU A 269 -14.83 -10.57 19.02
CA GLU A 269 -14.43 -11.86 19.60
C GLU A 269 -15.05 -13.03 18.84
N ARG A 270 -16.24 -12.86 18.30
CA ARG A 270 -16.97 -13.85 17.51
C ARG A 270 -17.82 -13.18 16.45
N LYS A 271 -18.05 -13.90 15.38
CA LYS A 271 -19.00 -13.49 14.34
C LYS A 271 -20.41 -13.39 14.94
N ILE A 272 -21.14 -12.37 14.52
CA ILE A 272 -22.55 -12.20 14.85
C ILE A 272 -23.39 -12.30 13.59
N ASP A 273 -24.66 -12.67 13.74
CA ASP A 273 -25.63 -12.60 12.65
C ASP A 273 -26.19 -11.18 12.56
N ILE A 274 -26.32 -10.71 11.31
CA ILE A 274 -26.88 -9.39 10.99
C ILE A 274 -28.05 -9.61 10.04
N GLU A 275 -29.20 -9.12 10.43
CA GLU A 275 -30.41 -9.15 9.61
C GLU A 275 -30.31 -8.28 8.34
#